data_e762d2ce2f5122b4e4afd518335fdcf1
#
_entry.id   e762d2ce2f5122b4e4afd518335fdcf1
#
_cell.length_a   1.000
_cell.length_b   1.000
_cell.length_c   1.000
_cell.angle_alpha   90.00
_cell.angle_beta   90.00
_cell.angle_gamma   90.00
#
_symmetry.space_group_name_H-M   'P 1'
#
loop_
_entity.id
_entity.type
_entity.pdbx_description
1 polymer ?
#
loop_
_entity_poly.entity_id
_entity_poly.type
_entity_poly.pdbx_seq_one_letter_code
_entity_poly.pdbx_strand_id
1 'polypeptide(L)'
;RQMCIRDSMWYLWCGPESPFFDKDKMATLERYLIEDKKTHHEEKGAYYKHLDDTKMCSMILSAFGLDPEKSHIISGHVPVKTCKGESPIKAGGKLLMIDGGFSKAYHSETGIAGYTLIYNSHGLQLVQHEPFESAVKAVEEGQDIISTKVIVEATTDRITVRDTTIGKELKVQIDDLKNLLAAYRSGQIKE
;
A
#
# COMPACT_ATOMS: atom_id res chain seq x y z
N ARG A 1 12.01 33.36 -0.30
CA ARG A 1 10.89 32.37 -0.31
C ARG A 1 11.15 31.20 -1.25
N GLN A 2 11.60 31.42 -2.49
CA GLN A 2 11.88 30.33 -3.43
C GLN A 2 13.06 29.43 -2.99
N MET A 3 14.10 29.98 -2.38
CA MET A 3 15.21 29.18 -1.84
C MET A 3 14.75 28.29 -0.69
N CYS A 4 13.96 28.81 0.26
CA CYS A 4 13.42 28.00 1.35
C CYS A 4 12.54 26.84 0.89
N ILE A 5 11.75 27.02 -0.19
CA ILE A 5 10.94 25.94 -0.77
C ILE A 5 11.82 24.86 -1.40
N ARG A 6 12.85 25.26 -2.16
CA ARG A 6 13.83 24.31 -2.74
C ARG A 6 14.56 23.53 -1.66
N ASP A 7 15.04 24.20 -0.63
CA ASP A 7 15.76 23.57 0.48
C ASP A 7 14.85 22.60 1.24
N SER A 8 13.59 22.96 1.46
CA SER A 8 12.61 22.08 2.09
C SER A 8 12.30 20.86 1.23
N MET A 9 12.14 21.04 -0.09
CA MET A 9 11.91 19.91 -1.01
C MET A 9 13.13 18.99 -1.08
N TRP A 10 14.33 19.56 -1.14
CA TRP A 10 15.58 18.80 -1.12
C TRP A 10 15.73 18.00 0.17
N TYR A 11 15.47 18.65 1.32
CA TYR A 11 15.51 17.99 2.62
C TYR A 11 14.50 16.83 2.70
N LEU A 12 13.25 17.06 2.28
CA LEU A 12 12.23 16.02 2.29
C LEU A 12 12.60 14.84 1.41
N TRP A 13 13.28 15.07 0.27
CA TRP A 13 13.63 14.02 -0.68
C TRP A 13 14.84 13.19 -0.23
N CYS A 14 15.90 13.81 0.23
CA CYS A 14 17.18 13.13 0.50
C CYS A 14 17.89 13.60 1.77
N GLY A 15 17.28 14.46 2.58
CA GLY A 15 17.85 14.90 3.85
C GLY A 15 17.91 13.78 4.87
N PRO A 16 19.00 13.71 5.66
CA PRO A 16 19.10 12.78 6.78
C PRO A 16 17.88 12.92 7.70
N GLU A 17 17.32 11.77 8.15
CA GLU A 17 16.13 11.74 9.03
C GLU A 17 14.87 12.37 8.46
N SER A 18 14.86 12.70 7.16
CA SER A 18 13.63 13.19 6.52
C SER A 18 12.56 12.10 6.54
N PRO A 19 11.28 12.45 6.72
CA PRO A 19 10.20 11.47 6.78
C PRO A 19 10.00 10.66 5.49
N PHE A 20 10.48 11.14 4.33
CA PHE A 20 10.44 10.40 3.07
C PHE A 20 11.68 9.55 2.85
N PHE A 21 12.84 10.01 3.27
CA PHE A 21 14.08 9.27 3.14
C PHE A 21 14.18 8.16 4.20
N ASP A 22 13.79 8.48 5.42
CA ASP A 22 13.68 7.58 6.58
C ASP A 22 14.93 6.71 6.84
N LYS A 23 16.10 7.31 6.67
CA LYS A 23 17.41 6.73 6.94
C LYS A 23 18.38 7.82 7.38
N ASP A 24 19.43 7.42 8.09
CA ASP A 24 20.53 8.31 8.48
C ASP A 24 21.40 8.75 7.30
N LYS A 25 21.60 7.86 6.33
CA LYS A 25 22.43 8.10 5.14
C LYS A 25 22.06 7.16 3.99
N MET A 26 22.62 7.43 2.83
CA MET A 26 22.61 6.53 1.68
C MET A 26 24.03 6.01 1.44
N ALA A 27 24.26 4.73 1.72
CA ALA A 27 25.57 4.07 1.62
C ALA A 27 25.83 3.44 0.24
N THR A 28 25.32 4.02 -0.85
CA THR A 28 25.44 3.43 -2.18
C THR A 28 26.88 3.48 -2.68
N LEU A 29 27.56 4.63 -2.55
CA LEU A 29 28.93 4.78 -3.00
C LEU A 29 29.91 3.99 -2.13
N GLU A 30 29.67 3.94 -0.84
CA GLU A 30 30.47 3.16 0.10
C GLU A 30 30.45 1.67 -0.26
N ARG A 31 29.30 1.13 -0.69
CA ARG A 31 29.15 -0.28 -1.12
C ARG A 31 29.95 -0.60 -2.38
N TYR A 32 30.17 0.38 -3.26
CA TYR A 32 30.94 0.19 -4.49
C TYR A 32 32.44 0.49 -4.33
N LEU A 33 32.81 1.41 -3.45
CA LEU A 33 34.16 1.99 -3.41
C LEU A 33 34.96 1.64 -2.15
N ILE A 34 34.29 1.21 -1.08
CA ILE A 34 34.92 0.97 0.21
C ILE A 34 34.69 -0.49 0.65
N GLU A 35 35.77 -1.20 0.99
CA GLU A 35 35.71 -2.61 1.42
C GLU A 35 35.19 -2.76 2.88
N ASP A 36 35.36 -1.74 3.71
CA ASP A 36 34.89 -1.78 5.11
C ASP A 36 33.35 -1.81 5.16
N LYS A 37 32.82 -2.99 5.45
CA LYS A 37 31.36 -3.22 5.55
C LYS A 37 30.66 -2.39 6.63
N LYS A 38 31.39 -1.85 7.61
CA LYS A 38 30.80 -0.98 8.62
C LYS A 38 30.27 0.32 8.01
N THR A 39 30.91 0.81 6.94
CA THR A 39 30.47 2.01 6.21
C THR A 39 29.20 1.78 5.42
N HIS A 40 28.86 0.51 5.12
CA HIS A 40 27.68 0.12 4.35
C HIS A 40 26.38 0.11 5.18
N HIS A 41 26.49 0.27 6.51
CA HIS A 41 25.34 0.25 7.40
C HIS A 41 24.52 1.53 7.26
N GLU A 42 23.21 1.37 7.12
CA GLU A 42 22.22 2.45 7.10
C GLU A 42 21.25 2.21 8.25
N GLU A 43 21.10 3.18 9.15
CA GLU A 43 20.07 3.12 10.18
C GLU A 43 18.71 3.47 9.60
N LYS A 44 17.74 2.61 9.89
CA LYS A 44 16.35 2.80 9.46
C LYS A 44 15.60 3.69 10.44
N GLY A 45 14.79 4.60 9.93
CA GLY A 45 14.03 5.55 10.70
C GLY A 45 12.74 5.02 11.31
N ALA A 46 11.84 5.93 11.61
CA ALA A 46 10.61 5.66 12.34
C ALA A 46 9.63 4.77 11.57
N TYR A 47 9.52 4.93 10.25
CA TYR A 47 8.64 4.12 9.40
C TYR A 47 8.85 2.63 9.62
N TYR A 48 10.10 2.17 9.54
CA TYR A 48 10.43 0.76 9.69
C TYR A 48 10.20 0.22 11.11
N LYS A 49 10.29 1.08 12.12
CA LYS A 49 10.07 0.72 13.53
C LYS A 49 8.59 0.54 13.85
N HIS A 50 7.71 1.25 13.13
CA HIS A 50 6.28 1.29 13.40
C HIS A 50 5.41 0.50 12.42
N LEU A 51 6.02 -0.25 11.49
CA LEU A 51 5.29 -1.06 10.50
C LEU A 51 4.30 -2.05 11.12
N ASP A 52 4.61 -2.57 12.31
CA ASP A 52 3.74 -3.54 13.00
C ASP A 52 3.08 -2.96 14.26
N ASP A 53 3.07 -1.63 14.39
CA ASP A 53 2.44 -0.92 15.49
C ASP A 53 0.97 -0.58 15.14
N THR A 54 0.06 -1.37 15.70
CA THR A 54 -1.39 -1.19 15.50
C THR A 54 -1.90 0.19 15.94
N LYS A 55 -1.32 0.77 17.02
CA LYS A 55 -1.72 2.09 17.51
C LYS A 55 -1.30 3.18 16.53
N MET A 56 -0.07 3.10 16.03
CA MET A 56 0.44 4.04 15.03
C MET A 56 -0.37 3.97 13.74
N CYS A 57 -0.65 2.78 13.23
CA CYS A 57 -1.50 2.60 12.05
C CYS A 57 -2.91 3.17 12.26
N SER A 58 -3.52 2.93 13.43
CA SER A 58 -4.84 3.51 13.76
C SER A 58 -4.81 5.03 13.83
N MET A 59 -3.75 5.60 14.39
CA MET A 59 -3.57 7.06 14.45
C MET A 59 -3.44 7.67 13.05
N ILE A 60 -2.67 7.04 12.17
CA ILE A 60 -2.51 7.48 10.77
C ILE A 60 -3.87 7.44 10.06
N LEU A 61 -4.60 6.33 10.14
CA LEU A 61 -5.93 6.21 9.52
C LEU A 61 -6.89 7.29 10.02
N SER A 62 -6.92 7.53 11.34
CA SER A 62 -7.74 8.58 11.93
C SER A 62 -7.35 9.98 11.46
N ALA A 63 -6.04 10.26 11.29
CA ALA A 63 -5.55 11.53 10.79
C ALA A 63 -6.01 11.82 9.34
N PHE A 64 -6.26 10.77 8.56
CA PHE A 64 -6.87 10.85 7.24
C PHE A 64 -8.41 10.85 7.26
N GLY A 65 -9.03 10.88 8.44
CA GLY A 65 -10.49 10.87 8.58
C GLY A 65 -11.14 9.52 8.28
N LEU A 66 -10.36 8.44 8.32
CA LEU A 66 -10.82 7.08 8.06
C LEU A 66 -11.13 6.36 9.37
N ASP A 67 -12.05 5.39 9.31
CA ASP A 67 -12.34 4.48 10.42
C ASP A 67 -11.22 3.43 10.55
N PRO A 68 -10.42 3.42 11.64
CA PRO A 68 -9.32 2.49 11.79
C PRO A 68 -9.74 1.01 11.87
N GLU A 69 -11.00 0.73 12.19
CA GLU A 69 -11.50 -0.64 12.28
C GLU A 69 -11.94 -1.22 10.92
N LYS A 70 -12.11 -0.35 9.92
CA LYS A 70 -12.62 -0.73 8.58
C LYS A 70 -11.68 -0.34 7.45
N SER A 71 -10.57 0.30 7.78
CA SER A 71 -9.67 0.86 6.78
C SER A 71 -8.29 0.23 6.87
N HIS A 72 -7.60 0.19 5.74
CA HIS A 72 -6.27 -0.38 5.64
C HIS A 72 -5.29 0.62 5.04
N ILE A 73 -4.04 0.53 5.48
CA ILE A 73 -2.91 1.18 4.84
C ILE A 73 -2.31 0.18 3.87
N ILE A 74 -2.12 0.57 2.62
CA ILE A 74 -1.47 -0.28 1.61
C ILE A 74 -0.12 0.34 1.30
N SER A 75 0.95 -0.42 1.49
CA SER A 75 2.33 0.02 1.27
C SER A 75 3.01 -0.85 0.22
N GLY A 76 3.69 -0.20 -0.73
CA GLY A 76 4.59 -0.83 -1.68
C GLY A 76 6.04 -0.39 -1.43
N HIS A 77 6.93 -0.62 -2.39
CA HIS A 77 8.33 -0.18 -2.42
C HIS A 77 9.28 -0.91 -1.48
N VAL A 78 8.83 -1.45 -0.36
CA VAL A 78 9.68 -2.25 0.54
C VAL A 78 9.30 -3.72 0.39
N PRO A 79 10.14 -4.54 -0.27
CA PRO A 79 9.84 -5.94 -0.50
C PRO A 79 9.72 -6.72 0.80
N VAL A 80 8.70 -7.57 0.88
CA VAL A 80 8.50 -8.51 1.99
C VAL A 80 9.45 -9.68 1.86
N LYS A 81 10.24 -9.94 2.89
CA LYS A 81 11.23 -11.03 2.92
C LYS A 81 10.59 -12.32 3.43
N THR A 82 9.73 -12.93 2.62
CA THR A 82 9.00 -14.16 3.00
C THR A 82 9.93 -15.32 3.33
N CYS A 83 11.07 -15.45 2.65
CA CYS A 83 12.07 -16.46 2.99
C CYS A 83 12.69 -16.30 4.39
N LYS A 84 12.52 -15.12 5.02
CA LYS A 84 12.90 -14.85 6.41
C LYS A 84 11.71 -14.90 7.38
N GLY A 85 10.55 -15.39 6.92
CA GLY A 85 9.34 -15.50 7.72
C GLY A 85 8.60 -14.16 7.91
N GLU A 86 8.90 -13.15 7.10
CA GLU A 86 8.19 -11.87 7.16
C GLU A 86 6.79 -11.99 6.57
N SER A 87 5.78 -11.51 7.30
CA SER A 87 4.39 -11.46 6.81
C SER A 87 4.10 -10.16 6.06
N PRO A 88 3.39 -10.20 4.92
CA PRO A 88 2.87 -9.02 4.25
C PRO A 88 1.74 -8.33 5.02
N ILE A 89 1.09 -9.04 5.92
CA ILE A 89 -0.01 -8.51 6.75
C ILE A 89 0.58 -8.11 8.09
N LYS A 90 0.54 -6.81 8.41
CA LYS A 90 1.12 -6.21 9.60
C LYS A 90 0.08 -5.43 10.41
N ALA A 91 0.43 -5.09 11.64
CA ALA A 91 -0.40 -4.32 12.56
C ALA A 91 -1.84 -4.87 12.70
N GLY A 92 -1.95 -6.21 12.80
CA GLY A 92 -3.26 -6.87 12.91
C GLY A 92 -4.16 -6.72 11.69
N GLY A 93 -3.59 -6.56 10.50
CA GLY A 93 -4.32 -6.36 9.24
C GLY A 93 -4.51 -4.89 8.84
N LYS A 94 -4.13 -3.93 9.69
CA LYS A 94 -4.25 -2.50 9.37
C LYS A 94 -3.24 -2.02 8.33
N LEU A 95 -2.10 -2.71 8.19
CA LEU A 95 -1.09 -2.43 7.18
C LEU A 95 -0.85 -3.66 6.30
N LEU A 96 -0.96 -3.48 4.99
CA LEU A 96 -0.70 -4.50 3.97
C LEU A 96 0.50 -4.08 3.13
N MET A 97 1.54 -4.89 3.13
CA MET A 97 2.71 -4.70 2.28
C MET A 97 2.55 -5.54 1.02
N ILE A 98 2.45 -4.89 -0.13
CA ILE A 98 2.16 -5.57 -1.41
C ILE A 98 3.35 -5.67 -2.35
N ASP A 99 4.53 -5.21 -1.94
CA ASP A 99 5.75 -5.39 -2.71
C ASP A 99 6.37 -6.77 -2.41
N GLY A 100 6.38 -7.62 -3.39
CA GLY A 100 7.01 -8.94 -3.32
C GLY A 100 8.31 -9.03 -4.11
N GLY A 101 8.78 -7.91 -4.69
CA GLY A 101 9.99 -7.89 -5.52
C GLY A 101 9.83 -8.68 -6.80
N PHE A 102 8.99 -8.22 -7.73
CA PHE A 102 8.71 -8.89 -9.02
C PHE A 102 9.96 -9.14 -9.88
N SER A 103 11.02 -8.36 -9.68
CA SER A 103 12.26 -8.56 -10.42
C SER A 103 12.95 -9.84 -9.99
N LYS A 104 13.38 -10.64 -10.96
CA LYS A 104 14.12 -11.89 -10.73
C LYS A 104 15.34 -11.71 -9.80
N ALA A 105 15.96 -10.54 -9.78
CA ALA A 105 17.07 -10.21 -8.91
C ALA A 105 16.70 -10.24 -7.41
N TYR A 106 15.43 -10.02 -7.06
CA TYR A 106 14.94 -10.01 -5.69
C TYR A 106 14.41 -11.37 -5.22
N HIS A 107 14.16 -12.33 -6.11
CA HIS A 107 13.55 -13.62 -5.75
C HIS A 107 14.37 -14.39 -4.69
N SER A 108 15.71 -14.29 -4.72
CA SER A 108 16.57 -14.89 -3.71
C SER A 108 16.41 -14.26 -2.30
N GLU A 109 15.96 -13.01 -2.23
CA GLU A 109 15.75 -12.27 -0.99
C GLU A 109 14.31 -12.42 -0.49
N THR A 110 13.34 -12.42 -1.40
CA THR A 110 11.91 -12.43 -1.09
C THR A 110 11.33 -13.84 -1.05
N GLY A 111 11.82 -14.74 -1.89
CA GLY A 111 11.33 -16.12 -2.01
C GLY A 111 10.03 -16.27 -2.79
N ILE A 112 9.48 -15.17 -3.34
CA ILE A 112 8.20 -15.15 -4.08
C ILE A 112 8.33 -14.30 -5.35
N ALA A 113 7.35 -14.42 -6.26
CA ALA A 113 7.28 -13.58 -7.47
C ALA A 113 6.54 -12.27 -7.24
N GLY A 114 5.78 -12.11 -6.17
CA GLY A 114 5.08 -10.88 -5.85
C GLY A 114 3.73 -11.10 -5.19
N TYR A 115 3.02 -9.99 -4.95
CA TYR A 115 1.68 -9.98 -4.38
C TYR A 115 0.68 -9.31 -5.31
N THR A 116 -0.55 -9.80 -5.30
CA THR A 116 -1.71 -9.11 -5.86
C THR A 116 -2.75 -8.89 -4.77
N LEU A 117 -3.15 -7.64 -4.57
CA LEU A 117 -4.24 -7.29 -3.68
C LEU A 117 -5.55 -7.27 -4.48
N ILE A 118 -6.52 -8.08 -4.07
CA ILE A 118 -7.83 -8.16 -4.69
C ILE A 118 -8.86 -7.58 -3.72
N TYR A 119 -9.53 -6.51 -4.13
CA TYR A 119 -10.67 -5.94 -3.42
C TYR A 119 -11.94 -6.20 -4.22
N ASN A 120 -12.94 -6.74 -3.58
CA ASN A 120 -14.25 -6.98 -4.16
C ASN A 120 -15.37 -6.69 -3.16
N SER A 121 -16.62 -6.90 -3.57
CA SER A 121 -17.79 -6.61 -2.74
C SER A 121 -17.93 -7.50 -1.49
N HIS A 122 -17.09 -8.49 -1.29
CA HIS A 122 -17.10 -9.41 -0.15
C HIS A 122 -15.85 -9.29 0.72
N GLY A 123 -14.95 -8.36 0.41
CA GLY A 123 -13.78 -8.09 1.23
C GLY A 123 -12.48 -7.96 0.47
N LEU A 124 -11.38 -8.17 1.18
CA LEU A 124 -10.01 -7.94 0.75
C LEU A 124 -9.22 -9.25 0.82
N GLN A 125 -8.54 -9.58 -0.27
CA GLN A 125 -7.72 -10.78 -0.38
C GLN A 125 -6.33 -10.43 -0.87
N LEU A 126 -5.32 -11.05 -0.28
CA LEU A 126 -3.95 -10.97 -0.73
C LEU A 126 -3.56 -12.29 -1.40
N VAL A 127 -3.09 -12.20 -2.64
CA VAL A 127 -2.62 -13.35 -3.42
C VAL A 127 -1.10 -13.26 -3.53
N GLN A 128 -0.43 -14.28 -3.03
CA GLN A 128 1.02 -14.45 -3.16
C GLN A 128 1.30 -15.35 -4.36
N HIS A 129 2.19 -14.92 -5.25
CA HIS A 129 2.60 -15.67 -6.42
C HIS A 129 3.95 -16.31 -6.20
N GLU A 130 4.02 -17.62 -6.51
CA GLU A 130 5.29 -18.35 -6.51
C GLU A 130 6.13 -17.95 -7.74
N PRO A 131 7.47 -18.06 -7.67
CA PRO A 131 8.34 -17.77 -8.80
C PRO A 131 8.01 -18.64 -10.01
N PHE A 132 7.85 -18.01 -11.16
CA PHE A 132 7.66 -18.72 -12.43
C PHE A 132 8.99 -19.28 -12.93
N GLU A 133 9.08 -20.60 -13.13
CA GLU A 133 10.31 -21.24 -13.52
C GLU A 133 10.62 -21.08 -15.02
N SER A 134 9.75 -21.56 -15.90
CA SER A 134 9.90 -21.40 -17.34
C SER A 134 8.59 -21.67 -18.09
N ALA A 135 8.41 -21.00 -19.24
CA ALA A 135 7.28 -21.26 -20.13
C ALA A 135 7.29 -22.70 -20.71
N VAL A 136 8.46 -23.21 -20.99
CA VAL A 136 8.62 -24.58 -21.55
C VAL A 136 8.11 -25.61 -20.53
N LYS A 137 8.56 -25.50 -19.27
CA LYS A 137 8.16 -26.41 -18.20
C LYS A 137 6.66 -26.31 -17.92
N ALA A 138 6.10 -25.10 -17.91
CA ALA A 138 4.67 -24.89 -17.71
C ALA A 138 3.83 -25.58 -18.81
N VAL A 139 4.27 -25.55 -20.07
CA VAL A 139 3.58 -26.19 -21.19
C VAL A 139 3.76 -27.71 -21.18
N GLU A 140 4.98 -28.21 -20.95
CA GLU A 140 5.29 -29.63 -20.95
C GLU A 140 4.67 -30.39 -19.79
N GLU A 141 4.63 -29.78 -18.59
CA GLU A 141 4.12 -30.41 -17.38
C GLU A 141 2.65 -30.01 -17.09
N GLY A 142 2.07 -29.10 -17.89
CA GLY A 142 0.72 -28.56 -17.64
C GLY A 142 0.60 -27.80 -16.32
N GLN A 143 1.70 -27.25 -15.82
CA GLN A 143 1.73 -26.50 -14.58
C GLN A 143 1.27 -25.08 -14.80
N ASP A 144 0.32 -24.63 -13.95
CA ASP A 144 -0.08 -23.23 -13.86
C ASP A 144 0.77 -22.50 -12.80
N ILE A 145 0.69 -21.17 -12.79
CA ILE A 145 1.33 -20.35 -11.75
C ILE A 145 0.69 -20.68 -10.41
N ILE A 146 1.50 -21.20 -9.49
CA ILE A 146 1.03 -21.51 -8.12
C ILE A 146 0.86 -20.19 -7.36
N SER A 147 -0.31 -20.02 -6.78
CA SER A 147 -0.64 -18.84 -5.99
C SER A 147 -1.34 -19.23 -4.70
N THR A 148 -0.89 -18.64 -3.60
CA THR A 148 -1.54 -18.79 -2.29
C THR A 148 -2.41 -17.58 -2.00
N LYS A 149 -3.66 -17.82 -1.59
CA LYS A 149 -4.62 -16.75 -1.26
C LYS A 149 -4.80 -16.66 0.24
N VAL A 150 -4.70 -15.44 0.76
CA VAL A 150 -5.00 -15.12 2.17
C VAL A 150 -6.15 -14.12 2.20
N ILE A 151 -7.21 -14.44 2.94
CA ILE A 151 -8.32 -13.52 3.17
C ILE A 151 -7.89 -12.57 4.28
N VAL A 152 -7.79 -11.28 3.97
CA VAL A 152 -7.43 -10.22 4.92
C VAL A 152 -8.69 -9.74 5.64
N GLU A 153 -9.75 -9.50 4.88
CA GLU A 153 -11.06 -9.09 5.39
C GLU A 153 -12.16 -9.82 4.61
N ALA A 154 -13.15 -10.32 5.32
CA ALA A 154 -14.35 -10.89 4.72
C ALA A 154 -15.59 -10.25 5.34
N THR A 155 -16.52 -9.81 4.49
CA THR A 155 -17.83 -9.31 4.91
C THR A 155 -18.92 -10.29 4.55
N THR A 156 -19.83 -10.56 5.48
CA THR A 156 -21.02 -11.38 5.23
C THR A 156 -21.98 -10.70 4.26
N ASP A 157 -22.15 -9.38 4.43
CA ASP A 157 -22.99 -8.58 3.57
C ASP A 157 -22.17 -7.98 2.43
N ARG A 158 -22.77 -8.00 1.25
CA ARG A 158 -22.14 -7.46 0.05
C ARG A 158 -22.00 -5.94 0.15
N ILE A 159 -20.76 -5.43 0.11
CA ILE A 159 -20.47 -4.00 0.01
C ILE A 159 -20.88 -3.52 -1.40
N THR A 160 -21.73 -2.51 -1.46
CA THR A 160 -22.16 -1.88 -2.72
C THR A 160 -21.51 -0.51 -2.88
N VAL A 161 -21.59 0.07 -4.09
CA VAL A 161 -21.08 1.43 -4.33
C VAL A 161 -21.70 2.44 -3.36
N ARG A 162 -22.96 2.27 -2.99
CA ARG A 162 -23.65 3.12 -2.03
C ARG A 162 -22.98 3.19 -0.66
N ASP A 163 -22.28 2.13 -0.26
CA ASP A 163 -21.65 1.99 1.04
C ASP A 163 -20.26 2.61 1.08
N THR A 164 -19.71 2.95 -0.09
CA THR A 164 -18.39 3.62 -0.24
C THR A 164 -18.50 5.12 0.00
N THR A 165 -17.34 5.77 0.25
CA THR A 165 -17.26 7.23 0.38
C THR A 165 -17.80 7.95 -0.86
N ILE A 166 -17.37 7.51 -2.06
CA ILE A 166 -17.85 8.05 -3.34
C ILE A 166 -19.36 7.85 -3.51
N GLY A 167 -19.88 6.69 -3.10
CA GLY A 167 -21.31 6.42 -3.17
C GLY A 167 -22.15 7.33 -2.29
N LYS A 168 -21.64 7.69 -1.10
CA LYS A 168 -22.29 8.67 -0.21
C LYS A 168 -22.30 10.06 -0.81
N GLU A 169 -21.18 10.51 -1.40
CA GLU A 169 -21.07 11.78 -2.10
C GLU A 169 -22.03 11.86 -3.30
N LEU A 170 -22.07 10.81 -4.11
CA LEU A 170 -23.01 10.72 -5.25
C LEU A 170 -24.46 10.77 -4.79
N LYS A 171 -24.77 10.17 -3.66
CA LYS A 171 -26.14 10.23 -3.12
C LYS A 171 -26.55 11.65 -2.76
N VAL A 172 -25.67 12.43 -2.12
CA VAL A 172 -25.93 13.85 -1.81
C VAL A 172 -26.21 14.61 -3.10
N GLN A 173 -25.36 14.45 -4.14
CA GLN A 173 -25.55 15.10 -5.43
C GLN A 173 -26.86 14.71 -6.12
N ILE A 174 -27.27 13.44 -6.04
CA ILE A 174 -28.55 12.97 -6.56
C ILE A 174 -29.71 13.62 -5.85
N ASP A 175 -29.66 13.74 -4.52
CA ASP A 175 -30.71 14.36 -3.73
C ASP A 175 -30.79 15.86 -4.01
N ASP A 176 -29.66 16.56 -4.18
CA ASP A 176 -29.62 17.96 -4.60
C ASP A 176 -30.24 18.18 -6.00
N LEU A 177 -29.93 17.33 -6.97
CA LEU A 177 -30.51 17.38 -8.31
C LEU A 177 -32.01 17.12 -8.31
N LYS A 178 -32.49 16.20 -7.46
CA LYS A 178 -33.94 15.98 -7.29
C LYS A 178 -34.65 17.21 -6.70
N ASN A 179 -34.04 17.85 -5.70
CA ASN A 179 -34.56 19.07 -5.09
C ASN A 179 -34.60 20.21 -6.12
N LEU A 180 -33.53 20.37 -6.91
CA LEU A 180 -33.48 21.36 -7.98
C LEU A 180 -34.59 21.11 -9.01
N LEU A 181 -34.76 19.88 -9.46
CA LEU A 181 -35.80 19.51 -10.39
C LEU A 181 -37.21 19.79 -9.83
N ALA A 182 -37.43 19.52 -8.54
CA ALA A 182 -38.69 19.84 -7.88
C ALA A 182 -38.94 21.35 -7.80
N ALA A 183 -37.91 22.17 -7.56
CA ALA A 183 -38.00 23.63 -7.52
C ALA A 183 -38.34 24.22 -8.90
N TYR A 184 -37.76 23.69 -9.99
CA TYR A 184 -38.16 24.07 -11.35
C TYR A 184 -39.61 23.71 -11.65
N ARG A 185 -40.04 22.48 -11.34
CA ARG A 185 -41.41 22.02 -11.57
C ARG A 185 -42.46 22.79 -10.77
N SER A 186 -42.11 23.27 -9.58
CA SER A 186 -43.00 24.08 -8.76
C SER A 186 -43.00 25.57 -9.12
N GLY A 187 -42.15 26.01 -10.06
CA GLY A 187 -41.99 27.41 -10.43
C GLY A 187 -41.27 28.29 -9.43
N GLN A 188 -40.62 27.70 -8.44
CA GLN A 188 -39.79 28.44 -7.48
C GLN A 188 -38.51 28.98 -8.14
N ILE A 189 -38.00 28.29 -9.14
CA ILE A 189 -36.86 28.72 -9.95
C ILE A 189 -37.38 28.84 -11.38
N LYS A 190 -37.16 30.01 -12.01
CA LYS A 190 -37.44 30.26 -13.42
C LYS A 190 -36.15 30.13 -14.21
N GLU A 191 -36.25 29.68 -15.48
CA GLU A 191 -35.15 29.72 -16.43
C GLU A 191 -34.63 31.13 -16.67
#